data_ccd2e4e4ade699b921adf30eb3d0af05
#
_entry.id   ccd2e4e4ade699b921adf30eb3d0af05
#
_cell.length_a   1.000
_cell.length_b   1.000
_cell.length_c   1.000
_cell.angle_alpha   90.00
_cell.angle_beta   90.00
_cell.angle_gamma   90.00
#
_symmetry.space_group_name_H-M   'P 1'
#
loop_
_entity.id
_entity.type
_entity.pdbx_description
1 polymer ?
#
loop_
_entity_poly.entity_id
_entity_poly.type
_entity_poly.pdbx_seq_one_letter_code
_entity_poly.pdbx_strand_id
1 'polypeptide(L)'
;MKNVHNESEVSSGGRPAPLMWAFCASPLTGEEIEAESFRIIDREAPAHRFTAEEWEVLRRLIHTTADFTLMEAIRFSPDAISAAISALGVGRRFYVDSNMIRAGLSLARLRAVCRSYGPESIVCHIGDADVAEEARQAGLPRSLIAIRKAKQMLNGAVAVFGNAPIALMELSRLIQEEGVRPALVIAMPVGFVHVVESKDELMSLEVPFIALAGRRGGSPLAVSVVHALGSVVLAQRQAGSLLAGTQPPAGAASSAAESAGSGERQAVPATAKEAIILLGHGSRVPEAGRDMEQVARRLQERYGHPLVEVCSMSRLGPHFPEVFKKCVQQGATRVVVIPYFLHTGLHMRLDIPEMLQEEAGKFPHVKVCLGRGFGFDELLVDLVQRRIEEAREACDVRNLVLPSKEEFPVPPGQCEFVPMPPGEAAKFRN
;
A
#
# COMPACT_ATOMS: atom_id res chain seq x y z
N MET A 1 -7.46 -41.75 -0.78
CA MET A 1 -8.88 -42.00 -1.05
C MET A 1 -9.65 -41.87 0.25
N LYS A 2 -10.31 -40.73 0.43
CA LYS A 2 -11.58 -40.58 1.19
C LYS A 2 -12.04 -39.17 0.97
N ASN A 3 -13.03 -39.03 0.08
CA ASN A 3 -13.83 -37.82 -0.07
C ASN A 3 -14.53 -37.56 1.27
N VAL A 4 -14.29 -36.39 1.86
CA VAL A 4 -15.15 -35.86 2.90
C VAL A 4 -15.97 -34.74 2.24
N HIS A 5 -17.00 -35.13 1.53
CA HIS A 5 -18.17 -34.28 1.35
C HIS A 5 -18.88 -34.25 2.70
N ASN A 6 -18.74 -33.15 3.41
CA ASN A 6 -19.57 -32.86 4.56
C ASN A 6 -20.89 -32.29 4.00
N GLU A 7 -21.88 -33.12 3.84
CA GLU A 7 -23.27 -32.72 3.63
C GLU A 7 -23.75 -32.04 4.92
N SER A 8 -23.69 -30.72 4.94
CA SER A 8 -24.36 -29.93 5.97
C SER A 8 -25.85 -29.93 5.68
N GLU A 9 -26.60 -30.55 6.58
CA GLU A 9 -28.06 -30.57 6.63
C GLU A 9 -28.64 -29.17 6.35
N VAL A 10 -29.42 -29.10 5.26
CA VAL A 10 -30.23 -27.93 4.91
C VAL A 10 -31.47 -27.95 5.82
N SER A 11 -31.42 -27.23 6.93
CA SER A 11 -32.61 -26.90 7.70
C SER A 11 -33.28 -25.67 7.09
N SER A 12 -34.57 -25.82 6.89
CA SER A 12 -35.59 -24.91 6.35
C SER A 12 -35.28 -23.40 6.53
N GLY A 13 -35.12 -22.68 5.42
CA GLY A 13 -35.50 -21.26 5.31
C GLY A 13 -34.54 -20.20 5.81
N GLY A 14 -33.28 -20.53 6.23
CA GLY A 14 -32.30 -19.54 6.72
C GLY A 14 -31.23 -19.24 5.67
N ARG A 15 -30.87 -17.97 5.52
CA ARG A 15 -29.67 -17.59 4.79
C ARG A 15 -28.46 -18.31 5.41
N PRO A 16 -27.49 -18.81 4.59
CA PRO A 16 -26.28 -19.40 5.14
C PRO A 16 -25.56 -18.38 6.04
N ALA A 17 -24.95 -18.87 7.14
CA ALA A 17 -24.20 -18.01 8.05
C ALA A 17 -23.07 -17.30 7.28
N PRO A 18 -22.79 -16.01 7.57
CA PRO A 18 -21.71 -15.29 6.91
C PRO A 18 -20.39 -16.02 7.05
N LEU A 19 -19.61 -16.16 5.95
CA LEU A 19 -18.29 -16.80 5.93
C LEU A 19 -17.33 -16.22 6.98
N MET A 20 -17.49 -14.95 7.33
CA MET A 20 -16.69 -14.28 8.35
C MET A 20 -16.80 -14.95 9.72
N TRP A 21 -17.93 -15.56 10.04
CA TRP A 21 -18.10 -16.24 11.33
C TRP A 21 -17.26 -17.52 11.41
N ALA A 22 -17.19 -18.27 10.30
CA ALA A 22 -16.29 -19.41 10.19
C ALA A 22 -14.83 -18.98 10.27
N PHE A 23 -14.47 -17.88 9.60
CA PHE A 23 -13.14 -17.29 9.68
C PHE A 23 -12.79 -16.84 11.11
N CYS A 24 -13.71 -16.17 11.81
CA CYS A 24 -13.51 -15.74 13.20
C CYS A 24 -13.39 -16.89 14.20
N ALA A 25 -13.98 -18.03 13.88
CA ALA A 25 -13.85 -19.26 14.70
C ALA A 25 -12.45 -19.89 14.55
N SER A 26 -11.81 -19.72 13.39
CA SER A 26 -10.45 -20.20 13.11
C SER A 26 -9.69 -19.14 12.26
N PRO A 27 -9.27 -18.03 12.86
CA PRO A 27 -8.67 -16.93 12.13
C PRO A 27 -7.28 -17.31 11.62
N LEU A 28 -6.99 -16.92 10.37
CA LEU A 28 -5.66 -17.01 9.76
C LEU A 28 -4.94 -15.68 9.86
N THR A 29 -3.65 -15.71 10.13
CA THR A 29 -2.78 -14.54 10.01
C THR A 29 -2.55 -14.17 8.53
N GLY A 30 -2.09 -12.94 8.26
CA GLY A 30 -1.75 -12.56 6.89
C GLY A 30 -0.69 -13.46 6.26
N GLU A 31 0.28 -13.96 7.04
CA GLU A 31 1.31 -14.91 6.59
C GLU A 31 0.72 -16.28 6.24
N GLU A 32 -0.21 -16.78 7.05
CA GLU A 32 -0.90 -18.04 6.77
C GLU A 32 -1.78 -17.97 5.53
N ILE A 33 -2.46 -16.82 5.31
CA ILE A 33 -3.26 -16.56 4.10
C ILE A 33 -2.34 -16.49 2.87
N GLU A 34 -1.19 -15.81 2.96
CA GLU A 34 -0.22 -15.75 1.86
C GLU A 34 0.33 -17.16 1.55
N ALA A 35 0.69 -17.92 2.57
CA ALA A 35 1.18 -19.29 2.41
C ALA A 35 0.14 -20.23 1.80
N GLU A 36 -1.14 -20.13 2.21
CA GLU A 36 -2.21 -20.92 1.62
C GLU A 36 -2.46 -20.53 0.16
N SER A 37 -2.45 -19.24 -0.14
CA SER A 37 -2.56 -18.74 -1.52
C SER A 37 -1.44 -19.32 -2.41
N PHE A 38 -0.21 -19.36 -1.91
CA PHE A 38 0.91 -19.96 -2.64
C PHE A 38 0.73 -21.46 -2.84
N ARG A 39 0.24 -22.20 -1.84
CA ARG A 39 -0.07 -23.63 -1.99
C ARG A 39 -1.15 -23.89 -3.04
N ILE A 40 -2.16 -23.04 -3.09
CA ILE A 40 -3.21 -23.11 -4.12
C ILE A 40 -2.61 -22.85 -5.51
N ILE A 41 -1.81 -21.80 -5.66
CA ILE A 41 -1.16 -21.45 -6.93
C ILE A 41 -0.23 -22.59 -7.38
N ASP A 42 0.59 -23.16 -6.49
CA ASP A 42 1.48 -24.28 -6.80
C ASP A 42 0.72 -25.53 -7.27
N ARG A 43 -0.48 -25.78 -6.72
CA ARG A 43 -1.33 -26.89 -7.11
C ARG A 43 -2.05 -26.69 -8.45
N GLU A 44 -2.43 -25.45 -8.76
CA GLU A 44 -3.25 -25.10 -9.93
C GLU A 44 -2.40 -24.68 -11.13
N ALA A 45 -1.12 -24.39 -10.92
CA ALA A 45 -0.23 -23.98 -11.98
C ALA A 45 -0.03 -25.09 -13.02
N PRO A 46 -0.07 -24.77 -14.32
CA PRO A 46 0.35 -25.69 -15.37
C PRO A 46 1.82 -26.10 -15.20
N ALA A 47 2.19 -27.26 -15.72
CA ALA A 47 3.58 -27.70 -15.76
C ALA A 47 4.47 -26.64 -16.43
N HIS A 48 5.61 -26.30 -15.83
CA HIS A 48 6.50 -25.24 -16.30
C HIS A 48 7.99 -25.61 -16.14
N ARG A 49 8.86 -24.78 -16.77
CA ARG A 49 10.32 -24.97 -16.77
C ARG A 49 11.06 -23.86 -16.01
N PHE A 50 10.36 -23.02 -15.25
CA PHE A 50 10.98 -21.99 -14.43
C PHE A 50 11.84 -22.64 -13.33
N THR A 51 12.99 -22.03 -13.03
CA THR A 51 13.76 -22.40 -11.85
C THR A 51 12.96 -22.12 -10.56
N ALA A 52 13.39 -22.63 -9.43
CA ALA A 52 12.70 -22.38 -8.16
C ALA A 52 12.62 -20.88 -7.81
N GLU A 53 13.67 -20.14 -8.13
CA GLU A 53 13.77 -18.70 -7.88
C GLU A 53 12.90 -17.90 -8.88
N GLU A 54 12.90 -18.25 -10.15
CA GLU A 54 12.02 -17.65 -11.16
C GLU A 54 10.56 -17.92 -10.82
N TRP A 55 10.25 -19.14 -10.35
CA TRP A 55 8.91 -19.51 -9.92
C TRP A 55 8.46 -18.71 -8.71
N GLU A 56 9.33 -18.45 -7.74
CA GLU A 56 9.02 -17.58 -6.58
C GLU A 56 8.58 -16.18 -7.05
N VAL A 57 9.25 -15.61 -8.06
CA VAL A 57 8.88 -14.31 -8.65
C VAL A 57 7.52 -14.41 -9.35
N LEU A 58 7.35 -15.39 -10.21
CA LEU A 58 6.12 -15.56 -11.00
C LEU A 58 4.92 -15.92 -10.12
N ARG A 59 5.10 -16.81 -9.15
CA ARG A 59 4.08 -17.18 -8.17
C ARG A 59 3.53 -15.96 -7.42
N ARG A 60 4.40 -15.04 -7.03
CA ARG A 60 4.00 -13.79 -6.37
C ARG A 60 3.28 -12.83 -7.33
N LEU A 61 3.65 -12.81 -8.61
CA LEU A 61 2.90 -12.07 -9.64
C LEU A 61 1.49 -12.65 -9.81
N ILE A 62 1.36 -13.97 -9.88
CA ILE A 62 0.07 -14.67 -9.96
C ILE A 62 -0.77 -14.38 -8.69
N HIS A 63 -0.16 -14.45 -7.51
CA HIS A 63 -0.85 -14.08 -6.26
C HIS A 63 -1.39 -12.64 -6.28
N THR A 64 -0.65 -11.71 -6.89
CA THR A 64 -1.04 -10.30 -6.99
C THR A 64 -2.22 -10.06 -7.95
N THR A 65 -2.40 -10.92 -8.96
CA THR A 65 -3.34 -10.71 -10.08
C THR A 65 -4.41 -11.78 -10.21
N ALA A 66 -4.25 -12.92 -9.56
CA ALA A 66 -5.01 -14.16 -9.80
C ALA A 66 -5.00 -14.61 -11.28
N ASP A 67 -3.93 -14.29 -12.04
CA ASP A 67 -3.84 -14.52 -13.49
C ASP A 67 -2.65 -15.42 -13.85
N PHE A 68 -2.92 -16.69 -14.15
CA PHE A 68 -1.93 -17.67 -14.57
C PHE A 68 -1.37 -17.41 -15.98
N THR A 69 -2.04 -16.62 -16.82
CA THR A 69 -1.54 -16.31 -18.17
C THR A 69 -0.28 -15.44 -18.15
N LEU A 70 0.11 -14.90 -16.99
CA LEU A 70 1.40 -14.24 -16.80
C LEU A 70 2.60 -15.18 -17.00
N MET A 71 2.41 -16.49 -16.85
CA MET A 71 3.43 -17.52 -17.13
C MET A 71 3.93 -17.48 -18.57
N GLU A 72 3.08 -17.12 -19.51
CA GLU A 72 3.44 -17.01 -20.93
C GLU A 72 4.13 -15.69 -21.25
N ALA A 73 3.89 -14.65 -20.45
CA ALA A 73 4.34 -13.29 -20.72
C ALA A 73 5.62 -12.89 -19.99
N ILE A 74 5.95 -13.54 -18.86
CA ILE A 74 7.15 -13.21 -18.08
C ILE A 74 8.42 -13.57 -18.85
N ARG A 75 9.44 -12.73 -18.77
CA ARG A 75 10.76 -12.93 -19.36
C ARG A 75 11.85 -12.60 -18.37
N PHE A 76 12.81 -13.49 -18.25
CA PHE A 76 14.02 -13.32 -17.44
C PHE A 76 15.22 -13.32 -18.38
N SER A 77 16.17 -12.38 -18.22
CA SER A 77 17.50 -12.56 -18.81
C SER A 77 18.22 -13.73 -18.10
N PRO A 78 19.19 -14.38 -18.72
CA PRO A 78 19.87 -15.53 -18.13
C PRO A 78 20.48 -15.26 -16.75
N ASP A 79 20.89 -14.04 -16.51
CA ASP A 79 21.55 -13.57 -15.29
C ASP A 79 20.63 -12.78 -14.33
N ALA A 80 19.34 -12.64 -14.65
CA ALA A 80 18.39 -11.81 -13.90
C ALA A 80 18.36 -12.12 -12.40
N ILE A 81 18.25 -13.40 -12.07
CA ILE A 81 18.13 -13.85 -10.67
C ILE A 81 19.47 -13.65 -9.93
N SER A 82 20.59 -14.03 -10.50
CA SER A 82 21.90 -13.86 -9.88
C SER A 82 22.27 -12.39 -9.68
N ALA A 83 21.94 -11.53 -10.65
CA ALA A 83 22.09 -10.08 -10.58
C ALA A 83 21.21 -9.49 -9.48
N ALA A 84 19.94 -9.94 -9.37
CA ALA A 84 19.03 -9.54 -8.30
C ALA A 84 19.58 -9.87 -6.91
N ILE A 85 20.03 -11.12 -6.71
CA ILE A 85 20.58 -11.60 -5.45
C ILE A 85 21.80 -10.76 -5.05
N SER A 86 22.70 -10.54 -6.01
CA SER A 86 23.90 -9.72 -5.77
C SER A 86 23.52 -8.29 -5.43
N ALA A 87 22.64 -7.65 -6.20
CA ALA A 87 22.27 -6.25 -6.00
C ALA A 87 21.53 -6.03 -4.68
N LEU A 88 20.51 -6.84 -4.39
CA LEU A 88 19.72 -6.70 -3.16
C LEU A 88 20.56 -7.06 -1.93
N GLY A 89 21.40 -8.08 -2.07
CA GLY A 89 22.25 -8.57 -0.97
C GLY A 89 23.25 -7.55 -0.45
N VAL A 90 23.76 -6.65 -1.30
CA VAL A 90 24.68 -5.57 -0.93
C VAL A 90 23.98 -4.22 -0.73
N GLY A 91 22.65 -4.16 -0.82
CA GLY A 91 21.89 -2.94 -0.56
C GLY A 91 21.98 -1.90 -1.68
N ARG A 92 21.99 -2.33 -2.96
CA ARG A 92 21.98 -1.40 -4.10
C ARG A 92 20.72 -0.54 -4.09
N ARG A 93 20.85 0.74 -4.47
CA ARG A 93 19.75 1.69 -4.51
C ARG A 93 18.73 1.31 -5.58
N PHE A 94 17.49 1.71 -5.36
CA PHE A 94 16.42 1.59 -6.33
C PHE A 94 16.18 2.93 -7.02
N TYR A 95 16.11 2.94 -8.34
CA TYR A 95 15.37 3.94 -9.10
C TYR A 95 13.97 3.40 -9.37
N VAL A 96 12.93 4.19 -9.13
CA VAL A 96 11.55 3.83 -9.42
C VAL A 96 10.86 4.92 -10.22
N ASP A 97 10.08 4.53 -11.25
CA ASP A 97 9.43 5.47 -12.17
C ASP A 97 8.17 6.14 -11.64
N SER A 98 7.67 5.68 -10.49
CA SER A 98 6.43 6.21 -9.90
C SER A 98 6.45 6.23 -8.38
N ASN A 99 5.75 7.19 -7.79
CA ASN A 99 5.54 7.26 -6.35
C ASN A 99 4.72 6.06 -5.81
N MET A 100 3.92 5.42 -6.67
CA MET A 100 3.18 4.21 -6.29
C MET A 100 4.15 3.06 -6.00
N ILE A 101 5.18 2.85 -6.82
CA ILE A 101 6.22 1.86 -6.52
C ILE A 101 6.98 2.24 -5.25
N ARG A 102 7.40 3.52 -5.13
CA ARG A 102 8.10 4.03 -3.93
C ARG A 102 7.31 3.74 -2.65
N ALA A 103 6.01 4.00 -2.66
CA ALA A 103 5.13 3.74 -1.52
C ALA A 103 4.83 2.25 -1.29
N GLY A 104 4.84 1.44 -2.35
CA GLY A 104 4.57 0.00 -2.27
C GLY A 104 5.74 -0.82 -1.75
N LEU A 105 6.99 -0.35 -1.92
CA LEU A 105 8.17 -1.07 -1.45
C LEU A 105 8.26 -1.04 0.09
N SER A 106 8.12 -2.20 0.71
CA SER A 106 8.20 -2.35 2.16
C SER A 106 9.63 -2.24 2.65
N LEU A 107 9.97 -1.15 3.35
CA LEU A 107 11.28 -1.00 3.99
C LEU A 107 11.57 -2.09 5.01
N ALA A 108 10.56 -2.64 5.70
CA ALA A 108 10.74 -3.75 6.62
C ALA A 108 11.23 -5.01 5.88
N ARG A 109 10.61 -5.36 4.75
CA ARG A 109 11.05 -6.48 3.89
C ARG A 109 12.45 -6.22 3.31
N LEU A 110 12.72 -5.03 2.82
CA LEU A 110 14.05 -4.67 2.29
C LEU A 110 15.15 -4.73 3.37
N ARG A 111 14.88 -4.24 4.58
CA ARG A 111 15.82 -4.31 5.71
C ARG A 111 16.09 -5.72 6.18
N ALA A 112 15.14 -6.63 6.05
CA ALA A 112 15.38 -8.06 6.30
C ALA A 112 16.41 -8.63 5.32
N VAL A 113 16.42 -8.16 4.07
CA VAL A 113 17.39 -8.55 3.05
C VAL A 113 18.75 -7.87 3.29
N CYS A 114 18.76 -6.55 3.50
CA CYS A 114 19.97 -5.79 3.80
C CYS A 114 19.66 -4.63 4.75
N ARG A 115 20.32 -4.60 5.90
CA ARG A 115 20.09 -3.59 6.96
C ARG A 115 20.36 -2.16 6.53
N SER A 116 21.14 -1.95 5.45
CA SER A 116 21.46 -0.62 4.92
C SER A 116 20.30 0.05 4.19
N TYR A 117 19.20 -0.66 3.90
CA TYR A 117 18.07 -0.04 3.23
C TYR A 117 17.35 0.97 4.12
N GLY A 118 17.20 2.19 3.60
CA GLY A 118 16.44 3.28 4.19
C GLY A 118 15.53 3.95 3.15
N PRO A 119 14.74 4.96 3.53
CA PRO A 119 13.90 5.71 2.61
C PRO A 119 14.71 6.32 1.44
N GLU A 120 15.96 6.74 1.69
CA GLU A 120 16.89 7.30 0.73
C GLU A 120 17.41 6.27 -0.29
N SER A 121 17.23 4.99 -0.02
CA SER A 121 17.59 3.91 -0.94
C SER A 121 16.61 3.78 -2.12
N ILE A 122 15.41 4.39 -2.02
CA ILE A 122 14.37 4.32 -3.03
C ILE A 122 14.16 5.70 -3.63
N VAL A 123 14.72 5.94 -4.81
CA VAL A 123 14.74 7.25 -5.48
C VAL A 123 13.66 7.32 -6.55
N CYS A 124 12.81 8.35 -6.47
CA CYS A 124 11.78 8.66 -7.45
C CYS A 124 11.76 10.18 -7.68
N HIS A 125 12.08 10.62 -8.88
CA HIS A 125 12.15 12.05 -9.23
C HIS A 125 10.88 12.59 -9.91
N ILE A 126 9.84 11.76 -10.09
CA ILE A 126 8.63 12.16 -10.84
C ILE A 126 7.87 13.33 -10.21
N GLY A 127 8.01 13.53 -8.91
CA GLY A 127 7.37 14.61 -8.14
C GLY A 127 8.26 15.82 -7.89
N ASP A 128 9.50 15.81 -8.32
CA ASP A 128 10.44 16.90 -8.05
C ASP A 128 10.04 18.18 -8.81
N ALA A 129 10.14 19.33 -8.17
CA ALA A 129 9.67 20.61 -8.73
C ALA A 129 10.49 21.02 -9.97
N ASP A 130 11.80 20.80 -9.98
CA ASP A 130 12.69 21.05 -11.11
C ASP A 130 12.36 20.15 -12.31
N VAL A 131 12.05 18.88 -12.08
CA VAL A 131 11.59 17.92 -13.10
C VAL A 131 10.27 18.38 -13.73
N ALA A 132 9.34 18.84 -12.90
CA ALA A 132 8.05 19.33 -13.37
C ALA A 132 8.19 20.59 -14.22
N GLU A 133 9.07 21.51 -13.81
CA GLU A 133 9.32 22.76 -14.52
C GLU A 133 10.07 22.52 -15.84
N GLU A 134 11.13 21.71 -15.84
CA GLU A 134 11.87 21.35 -17.07
C GLU A 134 10.97 20.64 -18.08
N ALA A 135 10.15 19.69 -17.61
CA ALA A 135 9.21 18.99 -18.45
C ALA A 135 8.19 19.93 -19.12
N ARG A 136 7.70 20.91 -18.36
CA ARG A 136 6.79 21.94 -18.86
C ARG A 136 7.44 22.84 -19.92
N GLN A 137 8.67 23.30 -19.67
CA GLN A 137 9.43 24.17 -20.58
C GLN A 137 9.79 23.42 -21.87
N ALA A 138 10.20 22.18 -21.78
CA ALA A 138 10.60 21.36 -22.92
C ALA A 138 9.41 20.74 -23.67
N GLY A 139 8.20 20.78 -23.14
CA GLY A 139 7.02 20.07 -23.70
C GLY A 139 7.17 18.55 -23.69
N LEU A 140 7.91 18.00 -22.72
CA LEU A 140 8.27 16.58 -22.61
C LEU A 140 7.58 15.92 -21.40
N PRO A 141 7.39 14.59 -21.43
CA PRO A 141 6.85 13.86 -20.26
C PRO A 141 7.77 13.98 -19.04
N ARG A 142 7.21 14.20 -17.84
CA ARG A 142 7.99 14.25 -16.58
C ARG A 142 8.82 12.99 -16.35
N SER A 143 8.33 11.83 -16.74
CA SER A 143 9.04 10.55 -16.59
C SER A 143 10.36 10.52 -17.37
N LEU A 144 10.40 11.17 -18.53
CA LEU A 144 11.62 11.33 -19.32
C LEU A 144 12.65 12.20 -18.60
N ILE A 145 12.22 13.34 -18.06
CA ILE A 145 13.12 14.26 -17.32
C ILE A 145 13.55 13.60 -16.00
N ALA A 146 12.65 12.89 -15.32
CA ALA A 146 12.95 12.22 -14.06
C ALA A 146 14.06 11.17 -14.20
N ILE A 147 14.04 10.36 -15.25
CA ILE A 147 15.09 9.36 -15.45
C ILE A 147 16.41 10.01 -15.90
N ARG A 148 16.37 11.07 -16.69
CA ARG A 148 17.57 11.85 -17.04
C ARG A 148 18.25 12.44 -15.82
N LYS A 149 17.47 13.00 -14.89
CA LYS A 149 17.96 13.48 -13.59
C LYS A 149 18.63 12.36 -12.79
N ALA A 150 18.09 11.14 -12.85
CA ALA A 150 18.60 9.98 -12.13
C ALA A 150 19.85 9.35 -12.78
N LYS A 151 20.26 9.74 -13.99
CA LYS A 151 21.28 9.08 -14.81
C LYS A 151 22.51 8.60 -14.04
N GLN A 152 23.11 9.48 -13.23
CA GLN A 152 24.36 9.15 -12.51
C GLN A 152 24.19 8.01 -11.51
N MET A 153 23.00 7.89 -10.89
CA MET A 153 22.72 6.84 -9.91
C MET A 153 22.29 5.51 -10.52
N LEU A 154 21.91 5.49 -11.80
CA LEU A 154 21.45 4.27 -12.48
C LEU A 154 22.55 3.19 -12.58
N ASN A 155 23.83 3.58 -12.60
CA ASN A 155 24.92 2.63 -12.63
C ASN A 155 24.94 1.78 -11.35
N GLY A 156 24.78 0.47 -11.52
CA GLY A 156 24.72 -0.49 -10.43
C GLY A 156 23.43 -0.40 -9.57
N ALA A 157 22.43 0.38 -9.95
CA ALA A 157 21.15 0.45 -9.29
C ALA A 157 20.19 -0.64 -9.80
N VAL A 158 19.17 -0.94 -9.01
CA VAL A 158 17.99 -1.69 -9.46
C VAL A 158 16.97 -0.69 -10.01
N ALA A 159 16.75 -0.70 -11.32
CA ALA A 159 15.84 0.20 -12.00
C ALA A 159 14.46 -0.46 -12.17
N VAL A 160 13.40 0.15 -11.61
CA VAL A 160 12.06 -0.46 -11.51
C VAL A 160 11.04 0.41 -12.21
N PHE A 161 10.41 -0.14 -13.23
CA PHE A 161 9.41 0.52 -14.07
C PHE A 161 8.07 -0.21 -13.95
N GLY A 162 7.02 0.53 -13.63
CA GLY A 162 5.67 -0.01 -13.54
C GLY A 162 4.63 0.87 -14.21
N ASN A 163 5.01 2.10 -14.59
CA ASN A 163 4.07 3.08 -15.11
C ASN A 163 4.51 3.75 -16.42
N ALA A 164 5.81 4.06 -16.57
CA ALA A 164 6.28 4.99 -17.60
C ALA A 164 7.10 4.29 -18.72
N PRO A 165 6.50 3.88 -19.84
CA PRO A 165 7.24 3.29 -20.96
C PRO A 165 8.28 4.25 -21.55
N ILE A 166 8.00 5.56 -21.57
CA ILE A 166 8.94 6.57 -22.07
C ILE A 166 10.22 6.63 -21.21
N ALA A 167 10.11 6.47 -19.89
CA ALA A 167 11.28 6.38 -19.04
C ALA A 167 12.09 5.08 -19.30
N LEU A 168 11.42 3.97 -19.62
CA LEU A 168 12.09 2.73 -19.98
C LEU A 168 12.82 2.86 -21.32
N MET A 169 12.22 3.51 -22.33
CA MET A 169 12.88 3.83 -23.60
C MET A 169 14.13 4.71 -23.40
N GLU A 170 14.02 5.73 -22.55
CA GLU A 170 15.19 6.58 -22.26
C GLU A 170 16.27 5.79 -21.51
N LEU A 171 15.92 4.85 -20.63
CA LEU A 171 16.91 3.96 -20.03
C LEU A 171 17.63 3.15 -21.12
N SER A 172 16.88 2.56 -22.07
CA SER A 172 17.47 1.80 -23.19
C SER A 172 18.45 2.65 -24.00
N ARG A 173 18.09 3.91 -24.30
CA ARG A 173 18.99 4.86 -24.96
C ARG A 173 20.25 5.14 -24.11
N LEU A 174 20.09 5.43 -22.80
CA LEU A 174 21.21 5.67 -21.90
C LEU A 174 22.16 4.47 -21.81
N ILE A 175 21.64 3.25 -21.88
CA ILE A 175 22.43 2.02 -21.90
C ILE A 175 23.23 1.93 -23.20
N GLN A 176 22.59 2.15 -24.35
CA GLN A 176 23.18 2.00 -25.67
C GLN A 176 24.18 3.10 -25.99
N GLU A 177 23.82 4.36 -25.77
CA GLU A 177 24.59 5.51 -26.22
C GLU A 177 25.55 6.07 -25.16
N GLU A 178 25.19 5.91 -23.88
CA GLU A 178 25.93 6.55 -22.79
C GLU A 178 26.58 5.56 -21.81
N GLY A 179 26.46 4.27 -22.09
CA GLY A 179 27.13 3.21 -21.34
C GLY A 179 26.61 3.02 -19.91
N VAL A 180 25.39 3.46 -19.60
CA VAL A 180 24.76 3.22 -18.29
C VAL A 180 24.57 1.71 -18.09
N ARG A 181 24.90 1.20 -16.91
CA ARG A 181 24.81 -0.23 -16.56
C ARG A 181 24.05 -0.43 -15.24
N PRO A 182 22.71 -0.56 -15.27
CA PRO A 182 21.94 -0.98 -14.10
C PRO A 182 22.36 -2.37 -13.63
N ALA A 183 22.28 -2.64 -12.35
CA ALA A 183 22.50 -3.99 -11.83
C ALA A 183 21.35 -4.94 -12.21
N LEU A 184 20.12 -4.40 -12.30
CA LEU A 184 18.93 -5.13 -12.73
C LEU A 184 17.89 -4.12 -13.21
N VAL A 185 17.14 -4.49 -14.27
CA VAL A 185 15.96 -3.74 -14.72
C VAL A 185 14.70 -4.57 -14.51
N ILE A 186 13.75 -4.05 -13.75
CA ILE A 186 12.41 -4.65 -13.58
C ILE A 186 11.45 -3.85 -14.46
N ALA A 187 11.02 -4.44 -15.60
CA ALA A 187 10.28 -3.77 -16.65
C ALA A 187 8.82 -4.24 -16.70
N MET A 188 7.98 -3.62 -15.89
CA MET A 188 6.55 -3.88 -15.75
C MET A 188 5.65 -2.69 -16.15
N PRO A 189 6.02 -1.79 -17.10
CA PRO A 189 5.09 -0.74 -17.49
C PRO A 189 3.82 -1.32 -18.09
N VAL A 190 2.68 -0.64 -17.88
CA VAL A 190 1.36 -1.02 -18.38
C VAL A 190 0.81 0.06 -19.29
N GLY A 191 0.07 -0.32 -20.33
CA GLY A 191 -0.61 0.64 -21.20
C GLY A 191 -0.63 0.24 -22.66
N PHE A 192 -0.87 1.27 -23.52
CA PHE A 192 -1.12 1.05 -24.96
C PHE A 192 -0.12 1.77 -25.87
N VAL A 193 0.51 2.85 -25.39
CA VAL A 193 1.42 3.67 -26.19
C VAL A 193 2.86 3.37 -25.78
N HIS A 194 3.67 2.88 -26.68
CA HIS A 194 5.09 2.55 -26.51
C HIS A 194 5.41 1.51 -25.41
N VAL A 195 4.40 0.83 -24.85
CA VAL A 195 4.62 -0.15 -23.78
C VAL A 195 5.30 -1.41 -24.29
N VAL A 196 4.80 -1.96 -25.40
CA VAL A 196 5.36 -3.17 -26.00
C VAL A 196 6.76 -2.88 -26.52
N GLU A 197 6.89 -1.81 -27.30
CA GLU A 197 8.13 -1.40 -27.95
C GLU A 197 9.24 -1.13 -26.93
N SER A 198 8.92 -0.45 -25.83
CA SER A 198 9.91 -0.14 -24.77
C SER A 198 10.45 -1.39 -24.07
N LYS A 199 9.61 -2.41 -23.90
CA LYS A 199 10.04 -3.69 -23.31
C LYS A 199 10.82 -4.53 -24.29
N ASP A 200 10.37 -4.60 -25.55
CA ASP A 200 11.05 -5.35 -26.58
C ASP A 200 12.46 -4.77 -26.86
N GLU A 201 12.59 -3.43 -26.86
CA GLU A 201 13.88 -2.76 -26.95
C GLU A 201 14.78 -3.14 -25.76
N LEU A 202 14.30 -3.01 -24.50
CA LEU A 202 15.06 -3.42 -23.34
C LEU A 202 15.53 -4.88 -23.42
N MET A 203 14.63 -5.80 -23.80
CA MET A 203 14.92 -7.23 -23.86
C MET A 203 15.96 -7.59 -24.94
N SER A 204 16.24 -6.68 -25.89
CA SER A 204 17.30 -6.83 -26.88
C SER A 204 18.68 -6.41 -26.38
N LEU A 205 18.76 -5.78 -25.18
CA LEU A 205 20.02 -5.26 -24.63
C LEU A 205 20.71 -6.27 -23.72
N GLU A 206 22.03 -6.17 -23.64
CA GLU A 206 22.88 -6.98 -22.76
C GLU A 206 22.92 -6.41 -21.33
N VAL A 207 21.77 -6.42 -20.64
CA VAL A 207 21.64 -6.03 -19.23
C VAL A 207 20.72 -7.02 -18.51
N PRO A 208 20.93 -7.26 -17.21
CA PRO A 208 20.02 -8.11 -16.43
C PRO A 208 18.62 -7.52 -16.38
N PHE A 209 17.58 -8.30 -16.75
CA PHE A 209 16.20 -7.83 -16.69
C PHE A 209 15.20 -8.90 -16.25
N ILE A 210 14.09 -8.43 -15.68
CA ILE A 210 12.84 -9.17 -15.51
C ILE A 210 11.74 -8.32 -16.14
N ALA A 211 11.09 -8.82 -17.19
CA ALA A 211 10.10 -8.07 -17.96
C ALA A 211 8.80 -8.86 -18.11
N LEU A 212 7.67 -8.16 -18.19
CA LEU A 212 6.39 -8.74 -18.57
C LEU A 212 6.06 -8.31 -20.00
N ALA A 213 6.26 -9.20 -20.96
CA ALA A 213 6.02 -8.92 -22.37
C ALA A 213 4.56 -8.50 -22.65
N GLY A 214 4.36 -7.71 -23.70
CA GLY A 214 3.05 -7.20 -24.08
C GLY A 214 2.61 -5.99 -23.25
N ARG A 215 1.30 -5.71 -23.21
CA ARG A 215 0.72 -4.48 -22.63
C ARG A 215 0.47 -4.54 -21.12
N ARG A 216 0.49 -5.74 -20.53
CA ARG A 216 0.24 -5.94 -19.11
C ARG A 216 1.41 -5.51 -18.24
N GLY A 217 1.12 -5.10 -17.02
CA GLY A 217 2.11 -4.63 -16.07
C GLY A 217 1.44 -3.84 -14.95
N GLY A 218 2.17 -2.89 -14.41
CA GLY A 218 1.69 -1.97 -13.39
C GLY A 218 2.62 -1.88 -12.18
N SER A 219 2.55 -0.75 -11.47
CA SER A 219 3.33 -0.54 -10.25
C SER A 219 3.16 -1.65 -9.20
N PRO A 220 1.96 -2.23 -8.96
CA PRO A 220 1.81 -3.35 -8.03
C PRO A 220 2.63 -4.58 -8.45
N LEU A 221 2.68 -4.90 -9.76
CA LEU A 221 3.48 -6.02 -10.26
C LEU A 221 4.98 -5.77 -10.11
N ALA A 222 5.44 -4.55 -10.39
CA ALA A 222 6.83 -4.17 -10.19
C ALA A 222 7.26 -4.30 -8.71
N VAL A 223 6.41 -3.87 -7.78
CA VAL A 223 6.62 -4.05 -6.32
C VAL A 223 6.66 -5.53 -5.95
N SER A 224 5.76 -6.34 -6.50
CA SER A 224 5.68 -7.79 -6.23
C SER A 224 6.96 -8.51 -6.65
N VAL A 225 7.54 -8.15 -7.80
CA VAL A 225 8.84 -8.69 -8.26
C VAL A 225 9.95 -8.37 -7.25
N VAL A 226 10.07 -7.10 -6.81
CA VAL A 226 11.10 -6.72 -5.81
C VAL A 226 10.93 -7.51 -4.50
N HIS A 227 9.70 -7.66 -4.01
CA HIS A 227 9.44 -8.41 -2.79
C HIS A 227 9.74 -9.91 -2.94
N ALA A 228 9.41 -10.51 -4.10
CA ALA A 228 9.75 -11.91 -4.38
C ALA A 228 11.26 -12.13 -4.42
N LEU A 229 12.00 -11.24 -5.11
CA LEU A 229 13.47 -11.29 -5.13
C LEU A 229 14.07 -11.16 -3.73
N GLY A 230 13.48 -10.32 -2.88
CA GLY A 230 13.84 -10.25 -1.45
C GLY A 230 13.68 -11.59 -0.74
N SER A 231 12.57 -12.31 -0.97
CA SER A 231 12.33 -13.66 -0.43
C SER A 231 13.36 -14.66 -0.94
N VAL A 232 13.72 -14.61 -2.23
CA VAL A 232 14.76 -15.45 -2.84
C VAL A 232 16.11 -15.25 -2.14
N VAL A 233 16.53 -13.99 -1.92
CA VAL A 233 17.80 -13.69 -1.20
C VAL A 233 17.80 -14.26 0.20
N LEU A 234 16.71 -14.13 0.93
CA LEU A 234 16.61 -14.65 2.30
C LEU A 234 16.65 -16.17 2.33
N ALA A 235 15.96 -16.86 1.42
CA ALA A 235 15.96 -18.32 1.30
C ALA A 235 17.38 -18.85 1.00
N GLN A 236 18.12 -18.22 0.09
CA GLN A 236 19.49 -18.62 -0.23
C GLN A 236 20.44 -18.43 0.97
N ARG A 237 20.31 -17.37 1.74
CA ARG A 237 21.11 -17.16 2.95
C ARG A 237 20.85 -18.21 4.01
N GLN A 238 19.60 -18.62 4.18
CA GLN A 238 19.24 -19.71 5.10
C GLN A 238 19.84 -21.04 4.64
N ALA A 239 19.78 -21.37 3.35
CA ALA A 239 20.37 -22.56 2.79
C ALA A 239 21.91 -22.57 2.94
N GLY A 240 22.58 -21.43 2.68
CA GLY A 240 24.03 -21.29 2.87
C GLY A 240 24.47 -21.41 4.32
N SER A 241 23.67 -20.92 5.27
CA SER A 241 23.93 -21.05 6.71
C SER A 241 23.80 -22.50 7.20
N LEU A 242 22.86 -23.27 6.64
CA LEU A 242 22.69 -24.69 6.97
C LEU A 242 23.87 -25.55 6.47
N LEU A 243 24.47 -25.20 5.34
CA LEU A 243 25.63 -25.89 4.76
C LEU A 243 26.94 -25.51 5.48
N ALA A 244 27.05 -24.32 6.08
CA ALA A 244 28.20 -23.89 6.86
C ALA A 244 28.18 -24.42 8.31
N GLY A 245 27.06 -24.95 8.78
CA GLY A 245 26.84 -25.43 10.15
C GLY A 245 27.26 -26.90 10.42
N THR A 246 27.95 -27.59 9.51
CA THR A 246 28.37 -28.98 9.68
C THR A 246 29.83 -29.11 10.12
N GLN A 247 30.31 -28.27 11.04
CA GLN A 247 31.46 -28.58 11.89
C GLN A 247 31.13 -28.22 13.36
N PRO A 248 31.17 -29.16 14.30
CA PRO A 248 30.93 -28.85 15.71
C PRO A 248 32.18 -28.21 16.32
N PRO A 249 32.10 -27.03 16.96
CA PRO A 249 33.12 -26.66 17.94
C PRO A 249 32.82 -27.38 19.26
N ALA A 250 33.81 -28.07 19.77
CA ALA A 250 33.81 -28.63 21.10
C ALA A 250 33.75 -27.52 22.16
N GLY A 251 32.83 -27.67 23.11
CA GLY A 251 32.94 -27.16 24.48
C GLY A 251 32.54 -25.73 24.74
N ALA A 252 31.33 -25.54 25.23
CA ALA A 252 31.03 -24.79 26.45
C ALA A 252 29.57 -24.95 26.81
N ALA A 253 29.30 -25.71 27.86
CA ALA A 253 28.02 -25.70 28.53
C ALA A 253 27.90 -24.42 29.37
N SER A 254 26.78 -23.75 29.33
CA SER A 254 25.96 -23.39 30.50
C SER A 254 24.91 -22.32 30.18
N SER A 255 23.72 -22.65 30.61
CA SER A 255 22.68 -21.79 31.16
C SER A 255 22.20 -20.57 30.37
N ALA A 256 21.00 -20.66 29.82
CA ALA A 256 19.91 -19.77 30.17
C ALA A 256 18.61 -20.33 29.60
N ALA A 257 17.74 -20.68 30.50
CA ALA A 257 16.38 -21.10 30.28
C ALA A 257 15.50 -19.90 29.85
N GLU A 258 14.48 -20.24 29.05
CA GLU A 258 13.14 -19.68 29.06
C GLU A 258 12.95 -18.16 29.00
N SER A 259 12.45 -17.68 27.86
CA SER A 259 11.33 -16.76 27.88
C SER A 259 10.54 -16.86 26.55
N ALA A 260 9.61 -17.81 26.53
CA ALA A 260 8.48 -17.78 25.62
C ALA A 260 7.59 -16.61 26.05
N GLY A 261 7.69 -15.50 25.36
CA GLY A 261 6.79 -14.36 25.52
C GLY A 261 5.48 -14.61 24.78
N SER A 262 4.52 -15.26 25.44
CA SER A 262 3.11 -15.22 25.10
C SER A 262 2.66 -13.76 25.16
N GLY A 263 2.27 -13.19 24.01
CA GLY A 263 1.64 -11.89 23.94
C GLY A 263 0.26 -11.92 24.60
N GLU A 264 0.26 -11.74 25.91
CA GLU A 264 -0.95 -11.48 26.69
C GLU A 264 -1.59 -10.20 26.18
N ARG A 265 -2.86 -10.31 25.77
CA ARG A 265 -3.76 -9.17 25.70
C ARG A 265 -3.76 -8.54 27.09
N GLN A 266 -3.04 -7.44 27.26
CA GLN A 266 -3.14 -6.67 28.49
C GLN A 266 -4.60 -6.21 28.65
N ALA A 267 -5.29 -6.82 29.59
CA ALA A 267 -6.57 -6.31 30.07
C ALA A 267 -6.37 -4.86 30.52
N VAL A 268 -7.19 -3.95 29.99
CA VAL A 268 -7.22 -2.54 30.40
C VAL A 268 -7.51 -2.51 31.90
N PRO A 269 -6.71 -1.83 32.73
CA PRO A 269 -7.02 -1.70 34.15
C PRO A 269 -8.43 -1.11 34.32
N ALA A 270 -9.21 -1.61 35.24
CA ALA A 270 -10.61 -1.26 35.47
C ALA A 270 -10.86 0.25 35.86
N THR A 271 -9.81 1.08 35.84
CA THR A 271 -9.84 2.52 36.15
C THR A 271 -9.46 3.43 34.99
N ALA A 272 -9.14 2.87 33.79
CA ALA A 272 -8.74 3.69 32.65
C ALA A 272 -9.98 4.34 32.01
N LYS A 273 -10.10 5.67 32.07
CA LYS A 273 -11.15 6.41 31.35
C LYS A 273 -10.79 6.52 29.88
N GLU A 274 -11.56 5.85 29.02
CA GLU A 274 -11.35 5.86 27.57
C GLU A 274 -12.20 6.96 26.93
N ALA A 275 -11.60 7.70 26.00
CA ALA A 275 -12.30 8.62 25.10
C ALA A 275 -12.15 8.12 23.64
N ILE A 276 -13.20 8.31 22.85
CA ILE A 276 -13.23 8.04 21.43
C ILE A 276 -13.31 9.37 20.68
N ILE A 277 -12.49 9.56 19.67
CA ILE A 277 -12.54 10.74 18.81
C ILE A 277 -12.80 10.29 17.37
N LEU A 278 -13.91 10.74 16.78
CA LEU A 278 -14.17 10.58 15.35
C LEU A 278 -13.51 11.75 14.62
N LEU A 279 -12.57 11.45 13.73
CA LEU A 279 -11.80 12.45 13.00
C LEU A 279 -12.24 12.51 11.53
N GLY A 280 -12.94 13.57 11.14
CA GLY A 280 -13.36 13.82 9.77
C GLY A 280 -12.40 14.72 8.99
N HIS A 281 -12.62 14.82 7.68
CA HIS A 281 -11.84 15.72 6.82
C HIS A 281 -12.08 17.20 7.15
N GLY A 282 -13.31 17.53 7.50
CA GLY A 282 -13.80 18.90 7.66
C GLY A 282 -14.48 19.43 6.38
N SER A 283 -15.34 20.41 6.57
CA SER A 283 -16.11 21.07 5.50
C SER A 283 -16.20 22.55 5.75
N ARG A 284 -16.50 23.33 4.71
CA ARG A 284 -16.90 24.75 4.81
C ARG A 284 -18.39 24.92 5.09
N VAL A 285 -19.14 23.84 4.94
CA VAL A 285 -20.57 23.81 5.25
C VAL A 285 -20.75 23.51 6.73
N PRO A 286 -21.34 24.42 7.53
CA PRO A 286 -21.46 24.24 8.98
C PRO A 286 -22.22 22.98 9.37
N GLU A 287 -23.18 22.56 8.56
CA GLU A 287 -24.01 21.38 8.81
C GLU A 287 -23.33 20.05 8.48
N ALA A 288 -22.23 20.04 7.73
CA ALA A 288 -21.58 18.82 7.25
C ALA A 288 -21.07 17.92 8.40
N GLY A 289 -20.89 18.46 9.62
CA GLY A 289 -20.50 17.70 10.80
C GLY A 289 -21.63 16.96 11.50
N ARG A 290 -22.90 17.31 11.22
CA ARG A 290 -24.08 16.79 11.96
C ARG A 290 -24.22 15.27 11.91
N ASP A 291 -23.94 14.67 10.75
CA ASP A 291 -24.05 13.23 10.62
C ASP A 291 -23.01 12.49 11.47
N MET A 292 -21.79 13.00 11.52
CA MET A 292 -20.73 12.45 12.37
C MET A 292 -21.05 12.64 13.86
N GLU A 293 -21.64 13.77 14.24
CA GLU A 293 -22.14 14.02 15.61
C GLU A 293 -23.29 13.07 15.98
N GLN A 294 -24.18 12.74 15.02
CA GLN A 294 -25.21 11.73 15.24
C GLN A 294 -24.62 10.36 15.48
N VAL A 295 -23.60 9.98 14.70
CA VAL A 295 -22.89 8.72 14.90
C VAL A 295 -22.23 8.69 16.29
N ALA A 296 -21.58 9.77 16.71
CA ALA A 296 -20.97 9.87 18.03
C ALA A 296 -22.00 9.68 19.16
N ARG A 297 -23.14 10.36 19.06
CA ARG A 297 -24.26 10.17 20.03
C ARG A 297 -24.76 8.74 20.07
N ARG A 298 -24.96 8.10 18.89
CA ARG A 298 -25.43 6.72 18.82
C ARG A 298 -24.42 5.73 19.38
N LEU A 299 -23.14 5.97 19.23
CA LEU A 299 -22.08 5.17 19.86
C LEU A 299 -22.17 5.24 21.39
N GLN A 300 -22.40 6.42 21.95
CA GLN A 300 -22.61 6.58 23.40
C GLN A 300 -23.86 5.85 23.87
N GLU A 301 -25.00 6.10 23.21
CA GLU A 301 -26.30 5.51 23.58
C GLU A 301 -26.32 3.98 23.47
N ARG A 302 -25.78 3.44 22.38
CA ARG A 302 -25.92 2.01 22.05
C ARG A 302 -24.86 1.13 22.68
N TYR A 303 -23.65 1.67 22.84
CA TYR A 303 -22.48 0.88 23.29
C TYR A 303 -21.91 1.36 24.63
N GLY A 304 -22.47 2.43 25.22
CA GLY A 304 -22.09 2.90 26.55
C GLY A 304 -20.71 3.55 26.63
N HIS A 305 -20.16 4.01 25.51
CA HIS A 305 -18.88 4.72 25.54
C HIS A 305 -19.02 6.02 26.35
N PRO A 306 -18.21 6.24 27.38
CA PRO A 306 -18.41 7.37 28.33
C PRO A 306 -18.09 8.73 27.70
N LEU A 307 -17.22 8.78 26.71
CA LEU A 307 -16.78 10.01 26.06
C LEU A 307 -16.52 9.75 24.58
N VAL A 308 -17.36 10.33 23.72
CA VAL A 308 -17.20 10.28 22.25
C VAL A 308 -17.28 11.68 21.72
N GLU A 309 -16.23 12.15 21.09
CA GLU A 309 -16.09 13.49 20.53
C GLU A 309 -15.87 13.44 19.02
N VAL A 310 -16.12 14.55 18.36
CA VAL A 310 -15.94 14.71 16.90
C VAL A 310 -14.97 15.85 16.65
N CYS A 311 -14.10 15.67 15.66
CA CYS A 311 -13.22 16.73 15.20
C CYS A 311 -12.93 16.66 13.71
N SER A 312 -12.35 17.72 13.18
CA SER A 312 -11.98 17.87 11.79
C SER A 312 -10.48 18.07 11.63
N MET A 313 -9.90 17.53 10.54
CA MET A 313 -8.50 17.79 10.18
C MET A 313 -8.29 19.22 9.71
N SER A 314 -9.24 19.74 8.94
CA SER A 314 -9.10 21.03 8.26
C SER A 314 -10.45 21.73 8.16
N ARG A 315 -10.44 22.99 7.68
CA ARG A 315 -11.62 23.84 7.44
C ARG A 315 -12.22 24.34 8.76
N LEU A 316 -13.53 24.13 8.95
CA LEU A 316 -14.20 24.50 10.19
C LEU A 316 -13.90 23.49 11.28
N GLY A 317 -13.55 24.00 12.48
CA GLY A 317 -13.32 23.17 13.67
C GLY A 317 -14.61 22.61 14.29
N PRO A 318 -14.52 21.95 15.45
CA PRO A 318 -13.31 21.88 16.28
C PRO A 318 -12.22 20.98 15.66
N HIS A 319 -10.96 21.35 15.91
CA HIS A 319 -9.80 20.61 15.42
C HIS A 319 -9.27 19.61 16.43
N PHE A 320 -8.49 18.62 15.95
CA PHE A 320 -8.00 17.54 16.81
C PHE A 320 -7.26 18.01 18.07
N PRO A 321 -6.33 18.98 18.02
CA PRO A 321 -5.62 19.45 19.24
C PRO A 321 -6.54 19.95 20.34
N GLU A 322 -7.61 20.66 19.97
CA GLU A 322 -8.60 21.22 20.90
C GLU A 322 -9.43 20.12 21.56
N VAL A 323 -9.93 19.19 20.72
CA VAL A 323 -10.77 18.08 21.17
C VAL A 323 -9.97 17.07 21.99
N PHE A 324 -8.74 16.77 21.58
CA PHE A 324 -7.85 15.91 22.35
C PHE A 324 -7.55 16.47 23.74
N LYS A 325 -7.18 17.77 23.81
CA LYS A 325 -6.98 18.47 25.09
C LYS A 325 -8.23 18.43 25.97
N LYS A 326 -9.42 18.63 25.40
CA LYS A 326 -10.71 18.52 26.12
C LYS A 326 -10.87 17.11 26.71
N CYS A 327 -10.61 16.06 25.96
CA CYS A 327 -10.69 14.67 26.45
C CYS A 327 -9.71 14.42 27.60
N VAL A 328 -8.49 14.90 27.49
CA VAL A 328 -7.49 14.81 28.59
C VAL A 328 -7.93 15.56 29.85
N GLN A 329 -8.45 16.77 29.71
CA GLN A 329 -8.98 17.55 30.82
C GLN A 329 -10.18 16.87 31.50
N GLN A 330 -10.96 16.09 30.78
CA GLN A 330 -12.04 15.26 31.33
C GLN A 330 -11.54 13.94 31.94
N GLY A 331 -10.23 13.77 32.04
CA GLY A 331 -9.58 12.65 32.72
C GLY A 331 -9.39 11.40 31.84
N ALA A 332 -9.38 11.53 30.51
CA ALA A 332 -9.07 10.41 29.64
C ALA A 332 -7.59 10.01 29.81
N THR A 333 -7.36 8.74 30.09
CA THR A 333 -6.03 8.12 30.13
C THR A 333 -5.72 7.31 28.87
N ARG A 334 -6.75 7.06 28.07
CA ARG A 334 -6.66 6.42 26.75
C ARG A 334 -7.57 7.15 25.76
N VAL A 335 -7.07 7.45 24.59
CA VAL A 335 -7.82 8.06 23.49
C VAL A 335 -7.71 7.18 22.25
N VAL A 336 -8.86 6.77 21.72
CA VAL A 336 -8.96 6.01 20.47
C VAL A 336 -9.47 6.95 19.39
N VAL A 337 -8.66 7.17 18.37
CA VAL A 337 -9.00 8.04 17.24
C VAL A 337 -9.46 7.17 16.07
N ILE A 338 -10.69 7.38 15.63
CA ILE A 338 -11.27 6.68 14.46
C ILE A 338 -11.38 7.66 13.30
N PRO A 339 -10.56 7.51 12.25
CA PRO A 339 -10.67 8.33 11.06
C PRO A 339 -11.97 8.03 10.30
N TYR A 340 -12.79 9.08 10.12
CA TYR A 340 -14.09 9.01 9.44
C TYR A 340 -13.88 9.16 7.92
N PHE A 341 -13.14 8.21 7.33
CA PHE A 341 -12.74 8.21 5.92
C PHE A 341 -13.06 6.88 5.24
N LEU A 342 -13.64 6.95 4.05
CA LEU A 342 -13.93 5.76 3.23
C LEU A 342 -12.68 5.20 2.54
N HIS A 343 -11.70 6.04 2.23
CA HIS A 343 -10.50 5.64 1.49
C HIS A 343 -9.22 5.91 2.28
N THR A 344 -8.25 5.00 2.13
CA THR A 344 -6.93 5.13 2.73
C THR A 344 -6.03 5.95 1.82
N GLY A 345 -6.16 7.27 1.87
CA GLY A 345 -5.31 8.23 1.14
C GLY A 345 -4.06 8.66 1.91
N LEU A 346 -3.33 9.67 1.39
CA LEU A 346 -2.14 10.25 2.02
C LEU A 346 -2.42 10.76 3.44
N HIS A 347 -3.55 11.43 3.66
CA HIS A 347 -3.95 11.92 4.97
C HIS A 347 -3.96 10.81 6.03
N MET A 348 -4.46 9.62 5.68
CA MET A 348 -4.51 8.47 6.58
C MET A 348 -3.15 7.87 6.89
N ARG A 349 -2.19 8.02 5.98
CA ARG A 349 -0.88 7.36 6.07
C ARG A 349 0.22 8.26 6.63
N LEU A 350 0.09 9.57 6.46
CA LEU A 350 1.12 10.55 6.82
C LEU A 350 0.55 11.62 7.76
N ASP A 351 -0.39 12.44 7.30
CA ASP A 351 -0.79 13.66 7.99
C ASP A 351 -1.47 13.37 9.33
N ILE A 352 -2.36 12.37 9.39
CA ILE A 352 -3.04 11.98 10.63
C ILE A 352 -2.05 11.36 11.63
N PRO A 353 -1.23 10.35 11.29
CA PRO A 353 -0.24 9.83 12.22
C PRO A 353 0.72 10.90 12.76
N GLU A 354 1.22 11.79 11.89
CA GLU A 354 2.13 12.88 12.29
C GLU A 354 1.46 13.84 13.29
N MET A 355 0.26 14.32 12.95
CA MET A 355 -0.53 15.19 13.86
C MET A 355 -0.81 14.52 15.20
N LEU A 356 -1.17 13.23 15.20
CA LEU A 356 -1.44 12.48 16.44
C LEU A 356 -0.17 12.28 17.27
N GLN A 357 0.97 12.02 16.64
CA GLN A 357 2.26 11.87 17.34
C GLN A 357 2.69 13.18 17.99
N GLU A 358 2.57 14.30 17.26
CA GLU A 358 2.87 15.62 17.80
C GLU A 358 2.02 15.95 19.03
N GLU A 359 0.70 15.78 18.94
CA GLU A 359 -0.20 16.09 20.05
C GLU A 359 -0.05 15.10 21.21
N ALA A 360 0.14 13.81 20.95
CA ALA A 360 0.40 12.80 21.98
C ALA A 360 1.69 13.09 22.76
N GLY A 361 2.71 13.63 22.09
CA GLY A 361 3.97 14.03 22.73
C GLY A 361 3.79 15.07 23.83
N LYS A 362 2.75 15.92 23.75
CA LYS A 362 2.42 16.93 24.77
C LYS A 362 1.78 16.32 26.04
N PHE A 363 1.27 15.09 25.98
CA PHE A 363 0.57 14.40 27.07
C PHE A 363 1.08 12.94 27.24
N PRO A 364 2.32 12.73 27.70
CA PRO A 364 2.96 11.42 27.71
C PRO A 364 2.28 10.38 28.61
N HIS A 365 1.40 10.82 29.51
CA HIS A 365 0.61 9.95 30.39
C HIS A 365 -0.67 9.41 29.75
N VAL A 366 -1.03 9.87 28.53
CA VAL A 366 -2.22 9.47 27.80
C VAL A 366 -1.84 8.53 26.65
N LYS A 367 -2.43 7.34 26.61
CA LYS A 367 -2.23 6.41 25.50
C LYS A 367 -3.13 6.81 24.32
N VAL A 368 -2.54 7.17 23.18
CA VAL A 368 -3.28 7.47 21.95
C VAL A 368 -3.19 6.29 20.99
N CYS A 369 -4.33 5.83 20.52
CA CYS A 369 -4.46 4.72 19.58
C CYS A 369 -5.16 5.19 18.29
N LEU A 370 -4.56 4.97 17.15
CA LEU A 370 -5.16 5.25 15.84
C LEU A 370 -5.85 3.99 15.31
N GLY A 371 -7.17 4.08 15.09
CA GLY A 371 -7.95 3.03 14.44
C GLY A 371 -7.82 3.07 12.91
N ARG A 372 -8.35 2.04 12.24
CA ARG A 372 -8.48 2.04 10.78
C ARG A 372 -9.59 3.00 10.35
N GLY A 373 -9.47 3.60 9.16
CA GLY A 373 -10.62 4.20 8.46
C GLY A 373 -11.65 3.12 8.07
N PHE A 374 -12.82 3.53 7.59
CA PHE A 374 -13.90 2.58 7.29
C PHE A 374 -13.53 1.58 6.20
N GLY A 375 -12.89 2.03 5.13
CA GLY A 375 -12.53 1.15 4.02
C GLY A 375 -13.75 0.46 3.41
N PHE A 376 -13.55 -0.76 2.93
CA PHE A 376 -14.64 -1.63 2.49
C PHE A 376 -15.27 -2.35 3.69
N ASP A 377 -16.60 -2.34 3.75
CA ASP A 377 -17.40 -3.09 4.71
C ASP A 377 -18.77 -3.43 4.07
N GLU A 378 -19.31 -4.60 4.34
CA GLU A 378 -20.62 -5.03 3.80
C GLU A 378 -21.77 -4.11 4.22
N LEU A 379 -21.66 -3.48 5.40
CA LEU A 379 -22.65 -2.48 5.84
C LEU A 379 -22.68 -1.25 4.92
N LEU A 380 -21.54 -0.91 4.29
CA LEU A 380 -21.48 0.15 3.29
C LEU A 380 -22.16 -0.27 1.99
N VAL A 381 -22.08 -1.55 1.60
CA VAL A 381 -22.81 -2.08 0.43
C VAL A 381 -24.30 -1.94 0.63
N ASP A 382 -24.82 -2.34 1.78
CA ASP A 382 -26.23 -2.19 2.14
C ASP A 382 -26.67 -0.72 2.19
N LEU A 383 -25.79 0.15 2.72
CA LEU A 383 -26.04 1.59 2.73
C LEU A 383 -26.11 2.17 1.30
N VAL A 384 -25.16 1.81 0.45
CA VAL A 384 -25.14 2.26 -0.97
C VAL A 384 -26.39 1.76 -1.69
N GLN A 385 -26.80 0.51 -1.50
CA GLN A 385 -28.01 -0.03 -2.10
C GLN A 385 -29.24 0.80 -1.70
N ARG A 386 -29.40 1.13 -0.43
CA ARG A 386 -30.49 2.02 0.02
C ARG A 386 -30.44 3.40 -0.65
N ARG A 387 -29.26 4.01 -0.77
CA ARG A 387 -29.09 5.29 -1.45
C ARG A 387 -29.42 5.23 -2.94
N ILE A 388 -29.14 4.10 -3.59
CA ILE A 388 -29.55 3.86 -4.99
C ILE A 388 -31.08 3.81 -5.09
N GLU A 389 -31.75 3.14 -4.18
CA GLU A 389 -33.22 3.07 -4.14
C GLU A 389 -33.85 4.44 -3.92
N GLU A 390 -33.35 5.20 -2.95
CA GLU A 390 -33.76 6.59 -2.68
C GLU A 390 -33.54 7.50 -3.92
N ALA A 391 -32.39 7.34 -4.59
CA ALA A 391 -32.03 8.16 -5.76
C ALA A 391 -32.91 7.87 -6.99
N ARG A 392 -33.52 6.70 -7.11
CA ARG A 392 -34.44 6.37 -8.22
C ARG A 392 -35.70 7.24 -8.22
N GLU A 393 -36.11 7.74 -7.05
CA GLU A 393 -37.26 8.62 -6.90
C GLU A 393 -36.88 10.12 -6.86
N ALA A 394 -35.57 10.42 -6.93
CA ALA A 394 -35.09 11.77 -6.93
C ALA A 394 -35.38 12.48 -8.29
N CYS A 395 -35.50 13.79 -8.24
CA CYS A 395 -35.67 14.58 -9.47
C CYS A 395 -34.41 14.53 -10.34
N ASP A 396 -34.56 14.78 -11.64
CA ASP A 396 -33.42 14.89 -12.55
C ASP A 396 -32.47 16.00 -12.08
N VAL A 397 -31.18 15.72 -12.04
CA VAL A 397 -30.13 16.65 -11.60
C VAL A 397 -30.17 18.00 -12.32
N ARG A 398 -30.68 18.04 -13.56
CA ARG A 398 -30.87 19.28 -14.33
C ARG A 398 -31.92 20.23 -13.73
N ASN A 399 -32.79 19.71 -12.87
CA ASN A 399 -33.83 20.47 -12.19
C ASN A 399 -33.45 20.85 -10.74
N LEU A 400 -32.25 20.53 -10.30
CA LEU A 400 -31.78 20.90 -8.96
C LEU A 400 -31.55 22.41 -8.88
N VAL A 401 -32.10 23.04 -7.85
CA VAL A 401 -31.77 24.42 -7.48
C VAL A 401 -30.47 24.37 -6.68
N LEU A 402 -29.40 24.92 -7.26
CA LEU A 402 -28.11 24.97 -6.59
C LEU A 402 -28.02 26.18 -5.66
N PRO A 403 -27.48 26.03 -4.45
CA PRO A 403 -27.21 27.17 -3.56
C PRO A 403 -26.15 28.09 -4.19
N SER A 404 -26.17 29.36 -3.83
CA SER A 404 -25.16 30.32 -4.25
C SER A 404 -23.80 29.97 -3.61
N LYS A 405 -22.71 30.10 -4.39
CA LYS A 405 -21.35 29.94 -3.83
C LYS A 405 -21.02 30.97 -2.73
N GLU A 406 -21.70 32.12 -2.74
CA GLU A 406 -21.56 33.17 -1.75
C GLU A 406 -22.05 32.75 -0.36
N GLU A 407 -22.95 31.76 -0.28
CA GLU A 407 -23.39 31.14 0.96
C GLU A 407 -22.29 30.35 1.67
N PHE A 408 -21.22 29.98 0.94
CA PHE A 408 -20.09 29.17 1.43
C PHE A 408 -18.76 29.88 1.15
N PRO A 409 -18.46 31.00 1.81
CA PRO A 409 -17.26 31.78 1.53
C PRO A 409 -15.98 30.98 1.84
N VAL A 410 -14.95 31.23 1.04
CA VAL A 410 -13.62 30.68 1.26
C VAL A 410 -12.94 31.48 2.37
N PRO A 411 -12.52 30.88 3.48
CA PRO A 411 -11.78 31.60 4.52
C PRO A 411 -10.49 32.22 3.98
N PRO A 412 -10.05 33.37 4.53
CA PRO A 412 -8.80 33.99 4.11
C PRO A 412 -7.61 33.01 4.17
N GLY A 413 -6.79 32.97 3.12
CA GLY A 413 -5.62 32.09 3.05
C GLY A 413 -5.92 30.66 2.57
N GLN A 414 -7.16 30.30 2.27
CA GLN A 414 -7.52 29.01 1.67
C GLN A 414 -7.84 29.13 0.19
N CYS A 415 -7.48 28.11 -0.59
CA CYS A 415 -7.83 28.03 -2.00
C CYS A 415 -9.25 27.48 -2.19
N GLU A 416 -9.98 28.07 -3.15
CA GLU A 416 -11.24 27.47 -3.62
C GLU A 416 -10.94 26.12 -4.30
N PHE A 417 -11.77 25.10 -4.04
CA PHE A 417 -11.71 23.87 -4.81
C PHE A 417 -12.24 24.14 -6.22
N VAL A 418 -11.33 24.21 -7.18
CA VAL A 418 -11.69 24.30 -8.60
C VAL A 418 -11.67 22.88 -9.14
N PRO A 419 -12.80 22.36 -9.66
CA PRO A 419 -12.79 21.09 -10.37
C PRO A 419 -11.78 21.16 -11.51
N MET A 420 -10.86 20.24 -11.56
CA MET A 420 -9.90 20.17 -12.66
C MET A 420 -10.67 19.91 -13.96
N PRO A 421 -10.46 20.71 -15.03
CA PRO A 421 -11.11 20.47 -16.32
C PRO A 421 -10.86 19.02 -16.78
N PRO A 422 -11.82 18.36 -17.45
CA PRO A 422 -11.68 16.97 -17.87
C PRO A 422 -10.40 16.68 -18.65
N GLY A 423 -9.94 17.62 -19.49
CA GLY A 423 -8.68 17.51 -20.24
C GLY A 423 -7.42 17.64 -19.37
N GLU A 424 -7.49 18.31 -18.22
CA GLU A 424 -6.41 18.38 -17.25
C GLU A 424 -6.46 17.20 -16.27
N ALA A 425 -7.63 16.78 -15.85
CA ALA A 425 -7.80 15.59 -15.01
C ALA A 425 -7.25 14.34 -15.71
N ALA A 426 -7.33 14.24 -17.03
CA ALA A 426 -6.74 13.17 -17.82
C ALA A 426 -5.20 13.12 -17.70
N LYS A 427 -4.53 14.28 -17.50
CA LYS A 427 -3.07 14.37 -17.32
C LYS A 427 -2.59 13.83 -15.97
N PHE A 428 -3.48 13.67 -15.00
CA PHE A 428 -3.20 13.20 -13.63
C PHE A 428 -3.79 11.83 -13.32
N ARG A 429 -4.46 11.19 -14.30
CA ARG A 429 -5.02 9.84 -14.17
C ARG A 429 -4.09 8.74 -14.68
N ASN A 430 -2.84 9.08 -15.03
CA ASN A 430 -1.81 8.13 -15.44
C ASN A 430 -0.86 7.83 -14.28
#